data_4d7490420577075478237d33647ec7bc
#
_entry.id   4d7490420577075478237d33647ec7bc
#
_cell.length_a   1.000
_cell.length_b   1.000
_cell.length_c   1.000
_cell.angle_alpha   90.00
_cell.angle_beta   90.00
_cell.angle_gamma   90.00
#
_symmetry.space_group_name_H-M   'P 1'
#
loop_
_entity.id
_entity.type
_entity.pdbx_description
1 polymer ?
#
loop_
_entity_poly.entity_id
_entity_poly.type
_entity_poly.pdbx_seq_one_letter_code
_entity_poly.pdbx_strand_id
1 'polypeptide(L)'
;RSTFSPGSTIDYDELFEQTRNIFLLVLDDLGAENPTQWAQEKLYQIINHRYNAALPTVITCNVNLESIEPRIRSRLVDIDLVRKLIIQAPDFRRADSDQTDLSSLPIHSRQTFETFESRAGDIPSEHHKRLNIAATAAKSFAENPEGWLLLIGGHGCGKTHLAAAVANYRVRNGSPALFITS
;
A
#
# COMPACT_ATOMS: atom_id res chain seq x y z
N ARG A 1 18.82 -21.36 1.70
CA ARG A 1 18.46 -22.35 2.76
C ARG A 1 18.22 -21.55 4.03
N SER A 2 16.99 -21.08 4.26
CA SER A 2 16.58 -20.47 5.52
C SER A 2 16.26 -21.59 6.51
N THR A 3 17.03 -21.61 7.59
CA THR A 3 16.79 -22.44 8.77
C THR A 3 15.55 -21.92 9.49
N PHE A 4 14.44 -22.65 9.41
CA PHE A 4 13.30 -22.51 10.30
C PHE A 4 13.72 -22.89 11.72
N SER A 5 13.71 -21.93 12.65
CA SER A 5 13.82 -22.22 14.07
C SER A 5 12.47 -22.75 14.58
N PRO A 6 12.43 -23.90 15.29
CA PRO A 6 11.21 -24.40 15.89
C PRO A 6 10.92 -23.63 17.19
N GLY A 7 10.09 -22.59 17.12
CA GLY A 7 9.72 -21.78 18.28
C GLY A 7 8.64 -20.74 18.08
N SER A 8 8.18 -20.48 16.86
CA SER A 8 7.04 -19.59 16.58
C SER A 8 6.16 -20.23 15.51
N THR A 9 5.35 -21.16 15.92
CA THR A 9 4.22 -21.67 15.10
C THR A 9 3.08 -20.64 15.14
N ILE A 10 3.28 -19.49 14.51
CA ILE A 10 2.12 -18.82 13.92
C ILE A 10 1.79 -19.69 12.72
N ASP A 11 0.66 -20.38 12.79
CA ASP A 11 0.20 -21.20 11.69
C ASP A 11 0.05 -20.29 10.46
N TYR A 12 0.62 -20.69 9.31
CA TYR A 12 0.51 -19.93 8.06
C TYR A 12 -0.94 -19.59 7.75
N ASP A 13 -1.86 -20.52 8.05
CA ASP A 13 -3.29 -20.32 7.83
C ASP A 13 -3.85 -19.23 8.74
N GLU A 14 -3.42 -19.14 10.00
CA GLU A 14 -3.83 -18.08 10.92
C GLU A 14 -3.35 -16.72 10.44
N LEU A 15 -2.10 -16.62 10.01
CA LEU A 15 -1.53 -15.38 9.47
C LEU A 15 -2.25 -14.94 8.19
N PHE A 16 -2.55 -15.88 7.31
CA PHE A 16 -3.29 -15.60 6.08
C PHE A 16 -4.71 -15.08 6.39
N GLU A 17 -5.41 -15.71 7.33
CA GLU A 17 -6.73 -15.26 7.78
C GLU A 17 -6.69 -13.88 8.46
N GLN A 18 -5.68 -13.61 9.29
CA GLN A 18 -5.47 -12.29 9.88
C GLN A 18 -5.24 -11.23 8.80
N THR A 19 -4.38 -11.50 7.82
CA THR A 19 -4.06 -10.56 6.74
C THR A 19 -5.30 -10.21 5.92
N ARG A 20 -6.10 -11.20 5.55
CA ARG A 20 -7.27 -10.95 4.70
C ARG A 20 -8.42 -10.25 5.43
N ASN A 21 -8.51 -10.38 6.77
CA ASN A 21 -9.59 -9.85 7.59
C ASN A 21 -9.24 -8.58 8.40
N ILE A 22 -7.96 -8.17 8.42
CA ILE A 22 -7.56 -6.93 9.11
C ILE A 22 -8.40 -5.74 8.64
N PHE A 23 -8.75 -4.81 9.54
CA PHE A 23 -9.56 -3.65 9.19
C PHE A 23 -8.96 -2.85 8.02
N LEU A 24 -7.72 -2.43 8.12
CA LEU A 24 -7.01 -1.73 7.04
C LEU A 24 -5.80 -2.56 6.59
N LEU A 25 -5.76 -2.90 5.31
CA LEU A 25 -4.59 -3.51 4.66
C LEU A 25 -3.92 -2.49 3.74
N VAL A 26 -2.61 -2.37 3.85
CA VAL A 26 -1.78 -1.66 2.88
C VAL A 26 -0.93 -2.67 2.13
N LEU A 27 -1.09 -2.73 0.81
CA LEU A 27 -0.25 -3.50 -0.12
C LEU A 27 0.65 -2.54 -0.88
N ASP A 28 1.93 -2.53 -0.54
CA ASP A 28 2.90 -1.64 -1.15
C ASP A 28 3.60 -2.33 -2.33
N ASP A 29 3.82 -1.57 -3.41
CA ASP A 29 4.58 -1.94 -4.62
C ASP A 29 3.97 -3.11 -5.43
N LEU A 30 2.64 -3.21 -5.50
CA LEU A 30 1.95 -4.26 -6.25
C LEU A 30 2.46 -4.36 -7.71
N GLY A 31 2.88 -5.56 -8.11
CA GLY A 31 3.36 -5.87 -9.47
C GLY A 31 4.84 -5.60 -9.69
N ALA A 32 5.63 -5.25 -8.66
CA ALA A 32 7.06 -4.96 -8.78
C ALA A 32 7.93 -6.20 -9.04
N GLU A 33 7.47 -7.38 -8.66
CA GLU A 33 8.21 -8.64 -8.78
C GLU A 33 7.47 -9.65 -9.65
N ASN A 34 8.20 -10.72 -10.10
CA ASN A 34 7.61 -11.90 -10.72
C ASN A 34 7.27 -12.94 -9.65
N PRO A 35 6.10 -12.88 -9.01
CA PRO A 35 5.76 -13.79 -7.95
C PRO A 35 5.58 -15.22 -8.48
N THR A 36 5.86 -16.22 -7.64
CA THR A 36 5.52 -17.61 -7.97
C THR A 36 4.01 -17.76 -8.20
N GLN A 37 3.58 -18.74 -8.97
CA GLN A 37 2.15 -19.00 -9.22
C GLN A 37 1.37 -19.17 -7.91
N TRP A 38 1.99 -19.78 -6.90
CA TRP A 38 1.41 -19.92 -5.56
C TRP A 38 1.21 -18.57 -4.87
N ALA A 39 2.22 -17.68 -4.91
CA ALA A 39 2.12 -16.34 -4.32
C ALA A 39 1.06 -15.48 -5.03
N GLN A 40 0.96 -15.57 -6.37
CA GLN A 40 -0.08 -14.91 -7.15
C GLN A 40 -1.48 -15.35 -6.74
N GLU A 41 -1.67 -16.67 -6.57
CA GLU A 41 -2.96 -17.20 -6.16
C GLU A 41 -3.35 -16.76 -4.74
N LYS A 42 -2.39 -16.73 -3.79
CA LYS A 42 -2.62 -16.24 -2.43
C LYS A 42 -2.95 -14.74 -2.40
N LEU A 43 -2.22 -13.96 -3.17
CA LEU A 43 -2.49 -12.53 -3.33
C LEU A 43 -3.89 -12.29 -3.90
N TYR A 44 -4.25 -13.05 -4.95
CA TYR A 44 -5.59 -12.99 -5.52
C TYR A 44 -6.68 -13.33 -4.50
N GLN A 45 -6.49 -14.36 -3.67
CA GLN A 45 -7.44 -14.75 -2.63
C GLN A 45 -7.66 -13.63 -1.61
N ILE A 46 -6.59 -12.95 -1.16
CA ILE A 46 -6.67 -11.80 -0.25
C ILE A 46 -7.46 -10.66 -0.93
N ILE A 47 -7.04 -10.26 -2.12
CA ILE A 47 -7.67 -9.16 -2.88
C ILE A 47 -9.14 -9.44 -3.15
N ASN A 48 -9.47 -10.67 -3.59
CA ASN A 48 -10.83 -11.06 -3.90
C ASN A 48 -11.74 -11.07 -2.65
N HIS A 49 -11.23 -11.57 -1.52
CA HIS A 49 -11.97 -11.56 -0.26
C HIS A 49 -12.27 -10.13 0.19
N ARG A 50 -11.25 -9.25 0.19
CA ARG A 50 -11.38 -7.86 0.62
C ARG A 50 -12.27 -7.04 -0.31
N TYR A 51 -12.23 -7.32 -1.61
CA TYR A 51 -13.11 -6.72 -2.59
C TYR A 51 -14.59 -7.05 -2.30
N ASN A 52 -14.91 -8.34 -2.11
CA ASN A 52 -16.27 -8.80 -1.85
C ASN A 52 -16.81 -8.31 -0.49
N ALA A 53 -15.94 -8.14 0.50
CA ALA A 53 -16.28 -7.66 1.83
C ALA A 53 -16.20 -6.12 1.97
N ALA A 54 -15.85 -5.41 0.89
CA ALA A 54 -15.61 -3.96 0.86
C ALA A 54 -14.66 -3.47 1.98
N LEU A 55 -13.67 -4.29 2.38
CA LEU A 55 -12.74 -3.97 3.45
C LEU A 55 -11.75 -2.89 2.98
N PRO A 56 -11.52 -1.82 3.78
CA PRO A 56 -10.63 -0.72 3.43
C PRO A 56 -9.22 -1.19 3.07
N THR A 57 -8.74 -0.82 1.87
CA THR A 57 -7.43 -1.26 1.37
C THR A 57 -6.72 -0.11 0.68
N VAL A 58 -5.44 0.05 0.97
CA VAL A 58 -4.53 0.97 0.25
C VAL A 58 -3.59 0.13 -0.58
N ILE A 59 -3.46 0.48 -1.86
CA ILE A 59 -2.56 -0.22 -2.78
C ILE A 59 -1.67 0.82 -3.45
N THR A 60 -0.36 0.56 -3.49
CA THR A 60 0.56 1.33 -4.32
C THR A 60 1.01 0.48 -5.51
N CYS A 61 1.19 1.13 -6.65
CA CYS A 61 1.62 0.48 -7.87
C CYS A 61 2.54 1.40 -8.67
N ASN A 62 3.65 0.87 -9.16
CA ASN A 62 4.62 1.57 -10.00
C ASN A 62 4.66 1.06 -11.44
N VAL A 63 3.90 0.00 -11.74
CA VAL A 63 3.79 -0.60 -13.07
C VAL A 63 2.49 -0.19 -13.76
N ASN A 64 2.41 -0.42 -15.08
CA ASN A 64 1.15 -0.25 -15.79
C ASN A 64 0.13 -1.29 -15.28
N LEU A 65 -1.10 -0.86 -15.01
CA LEU A 65 -2.17 -1.76 -14.59
C LEU A 65 -2.44 -2.91 -15.59
N GLU A 66 -2.12 -2.70 -16.86
CA GLU A 66 -2.26 -3.72 -17.90
C GLU A 66 -1.29 -4.90 -17.71
N SER A 67 -0.16 -4.71 -17.01
CA SER A 67 0.79 -5.78 -16.69
C SER A 67 0.39 -6.59 -15.45
N ILE A 68 -0.59 -6.13 -14.70
CA ILE A 68 -1.11 -6.84 -13.51
C ILE A 68 -2.00 -8.00 -13.96
N GLU A 69 -1.97 -9.09 -13.22
CA GLU A 69 -2.80 -10.27 -13.44
C GLU A 69 -4.28 -9.86 -13.67
N PRO A 70 -4.94 -10.34 -14.74
CA PRO A 70 -6.25 -9.83 -15.16
C PRO A 70 -7.36 -9.89 -14.11
N ARG A 71 -7.38 -10.93 -13.26
CA ARG A 71 -8.38 -11.08 -12.18
C ARG A 71 -8.18 -10.03 -11.09
N ILE A 72 -6.94 -9.66 -10.76
CA ILE A 72 -6.63 -8.58 -9.81
C ILE A 72 -6.96 -7.25 -10.46
N ARG A 73 -6.48 -7.03 -11.69
CA ARG A 73 -6.73 -5.78 -12.42
C ARG A 73 -8.21 -5.41 -12.51
N SER A 74 -9.08 -6.39 -12.79
CA SER A 74 -10.52 -6.13 -12.91
C SER A 74 -11.13 -5.49 -11.67
N ARG A 75 -10.58 -5.77 -10.48
CA ARG A 75 -11.00 -5.18 -9.21
C ARG A 75 -10.40 -3.80 -8.97
N LEU A 76 -9.15 -3.59 -9.43
CA LEU A 76 -8.46 -2.30 -9.27
C LEU A 76 -9.01 -1.19 -10.16
N VAL A 77 -9.77 -1.53 -11.19
CA VAL A 77 -10.39 -0.55 -12.10
C VAL A 77 -11.86 -0.28 -11.79
N ASP A 78 -12.41 -0.92 -10.77
CA ASP A 78 -13.79 -0.71 -10.32
C ASP A 78 -13.92 0.70 -9.70
N ILE A 79 -14.68 1.56 -10.38
CA ILE A 79 -14.84 2.97 -10.00
C ILE A 79 -15.77 3.16 -8.78
N ASP A 80 -16.61 2.18 -8.45
CA ASP A 80 -17.54 2.26 -7.33
C ASP A 80 -16.82 1.96 -6.00
N LEU A 81 -15.78 1.12 -6.03
CA LEU A 81 -15.02 0.73 -4.84
C LEU A 81 -13.65 1.41 -4.75
N VAL A 82 -12.99 1.68 -5.89
CA VAL A 82 -11.57 2.06 -5.94
C VAL A 82 -11.39 3.53 -6.30
N ARG A 83 -10.85 4.31 -5.38
CA ARG A 83 -10.37 5.66 -5.65
C ARG A 83 -8.94 5.62 -6.17
N LYS A 84 -8.75 5.83 -7.48
CA LYS A 84 -7.45 5.83 -8.14
C LYS A 84 -6.82 7.22 -8.14
N LEU A 85 -5.57 7.32 -7.66
CA LEU A 85 -4.75 8.53 -7.66
C LEU A 85 -3.47 8.29 -8.47
N ILE A 86 -3.20 9.13 -9.46
CA ILE A 86 -1.99 9.09 -10.28
C ILE A 86 -1.05 10.17 -9.77
N ILE A 87 0.11 9.76 -9.23
CA ILE A 87 1.15 10.64 -8.71
C ILE A 87 2.24 10.76 -9.77
N GLN A 88 2.35 11.92 -10.39
CA GLN A 88 3.41 12.25 -11.34
C GLN A 88 4.38 13.22 -10.65
N ALA A 89 5.49 12.69 -10.15
CA ALA A 89 6.57 13.45 -9.54
C ALA A 89 7.93 12.79 -9.85
N PRO A 90 9.04 13.54 -9.84
CA PRO A 90 10.38 13.00 -9.97
C PRO A 90 10.74 12.01 -8.86
N ASP A 91 11.70 11.12 -9.13
CA ASP A 91 12.21 10.17 -8.15
C ASP A 91 13.06 10.88 -7.07
N PHE A 92 12.73 10.67 -5.80
CA PHE A 92 13.42 11.27 -4.65
C PHE A 92 14.00 10.23 -3.69
N ARG A 93 14.29 9.02 -4.14
CA ARG A 93 14.90 7.99 -3.27
C ARG A 93 16.27 8.45 -2.77
N ARG A 94 16.38 8.67 -1.44
CA ARG A 94 17.64 8.51 -0.73
C ARG A 94 17.68 7.08 -0.20
N ALA A 95 18.77 6.39 -0.53
CA ALA A 95 19.03 5.01 -0.11
C ALA A 95 18.98 4.90 1.41
N ASP A 96 18.13 4.03 1.94
CA ASP A 96 18.36 3.24 3.14
C ASP A 96 17.24 2.21 3.27
N SER A 97 17.63 0.95 3.26
CA SER A 97 16.72 -0.19 3.45
C SER A 97 17.40 -1.29 4.23
N ASP A 98 16.77 -1.76 5.26
CA ASP A 98 16.91 -3.14 5.72
C ASP A 98 15.56 -3.62 6.26
N GLN A 99 15.15 -4.81 5.80
CA GLN A 99 13.84 -5.39 6.08
C GLN A 99 13.98 -6.58 7.01
N THR A 100 13.12 -6.66 8.01
CA THR A 100 12.55 -7.93 8.52
C THR A 100 11.43 -7.63 9.51
N ASP A 101 10.21 -8.02 9.17
CA ASP A 101 9.10 -8.47 10.03
C ASP A 101 7.78 -8.37 9.24
N LEU A 102 6.76 -9.17 9.60
CA LEU A 102 5.50 -9.34 8.88
C LEU A 102 4.70 -8.05 8.62
N SER A 103 4.96 -7.00 9.39
CA SER A 103 4.49 -5.65 9.09
C SER A 103 5.69 -4.74 8.92
N SER A 104 5.88 -4.19 7.73
CA SER A 104 6.92 -3.19 7.47
C SER A 104 6.60 -1.81 8.08
N LEU A 105 5.45 -1.65 8.73
CA LEU A 105 5.01 -0.37 9.28
C LEU A 105 5.99 0.24 10.31
N PRO A 106 6.66 -0.51 11.20
CA PRO A 106 7.66 0.05 12.11
C PRO A 106 8.83 0.73 11.38
N ILE A 107 9.26 0.19 10.23
CA ILE A 107 10.31 0.78 9.37
C ILE A 107 9.84 2.13 8.82
N HIS A 108 8.53 2.26 8.55
CA HIS A 108 7.88 3.45 8.02
C HIS A 108 7.29 4.38 9.11
N SER A 109 7.66 4.20 10.39
CA SER A 109 7.09 4.96 11.52
C SER A 109 7.25 6.48 11.41
N ARG A 110 8.27 6.96 10.68
CA ARG A 110 8.52 8.37 10.41
C ARG A 110 7.76 8.90 9.19
N GLN A 111 7.14 8.03 8.40
CA GLN A 111 6.37 8.43 7.22
C GLN A 111 4.94 8.76 7.66
N THR A 112 4.71 10.03 7.92
CA THR A 112 3.43 10.58 8.37
C THR A 112 2.96 11.69 7.44
N PHE A 113 1.72 12.16 7.59
CA PHE A 113 1.24 13.31 6.81
C PHE A 113 2.02 14.59 7.12
N GLU A 114 2.48 14.76 8.38
CA GLU A 114 3.28 15.91 8.80
C GLU A 114 4.67 15.92 8.16
N THR A 115 5.25 14.74 7.91
CA THR A 115 6.56 14.61 7.29
C THR A 115 6.49 14.48 5.76
N PHE A 116 5.30 14.39 5.19
CA PHE A 116 5.10 14.41 3.75
C PHE A 116 5.28 15.85 3.23
N GLU A 117 6.50 16.18 2.83
CA GLU A 117 6.79 17.46 2.20
C GLU A 117 6.45 17.39 0.71
N SER A 118 5.49 18.18 0.28
CA SER A 118 5.30 18.51 -1.12
C SER A 118 6.38 19.52 -1.53
N ARG A 119 7.58 19.04 -1.90
CA ARG A 119 8.75 19.90 -2.18
C ARG A 119 8.43 20.97 -3.22
N ALA A 120 8.49 22.22 -2.78
CA ALA A 120 8.09 23.39 -3.56
C ALA A 120 9.23 23.97 -4.44
N GLY A 121 10.51 23.61 -4.18
CA GLY A 121 11.65 24.34 -4.74
C GLY A 121 12.03 23.97 -6.16
N ASP A 122 11.91 22.67 -6.55
CA ASP A 122 12.50 22.15 -7.79
C ASP A 122 11.51 21.39 -8.69
N ILE A 123 10.21 21.46 -8.39
CA ILE A 123 9.19 20.69 -9.11
C ILE A 123 8.28 21.63 -9.87
N PRO A 124 7.93 21.32 -11.15
CA PRO A 124 6.92 22.07 -11.88
C PRO A 124 5.62 22.20 -11.09
N SER A 125 4.99 23.38 -11.13
CA SER A 125 3.79 23.70 -10.33
C SER A 125 2.63 22.72 -10.50
N GLU A 126 2.55 22.08 -11.65
CA GLU A 126 1.54 21.04 -11.95
C GLU A 126 1.76 19.77 -11.14
N HIS A 127 3.01 19.31 -10.99
CA HIS A 127 3.34 18.15 -10.16
C HIS A 127 3.09 18.43 -8.67
N HIS A 128 3.35 19.65 -8.22
CA HIS A 128 3.08 20.09 -6.85
C HIS A 128 1.58 20.01 -6.52
N LYS A 129 0.73 20.50 -7.45
CA LYS A 129 -0.72 20.41 -7.28
C LYS A 129 -1.19 18.95 -7.17
N ARG A 130 -0.65 18.05 -8.00
CA ARG A 130 -1.01 16.62 -7.97
C ARG A 130 -0.57 15.92 -6.68
N LEU A 131 0.61 16.28 -6.15
CA LEU A 131 1.07 15.78 -4.85
C LEU A 131 0.15 16.23 -3.72
N ASN A 132 -0.26 17.49 -3.70
CA ASN A 132 -1.18 18.02 -2.71
C ASN A 132 -2.56 17.37 -2.80
N ILE A 133 -3.08 17.13 -4.00
CA ILE A 133 -4.33 16.39 -4.22
C ILE A 133 -4.21 14.97 -3.65
N ALA A 134 -3.10 14.28 -3.94
CA ALA A 134 -2.86 12.92 -3.44
C ALA A 134 -2.74 12.89 -1.91
N ALA A 135 -2.02 13.85 -1.31
CA ALA A 135 -1.88 13.95 0.15
C ALA A 135 -3.23 14.24 0.83
N THR A 136 -4.01 15.18 0.29
CA THR A 136 -5.35 15.51 0.81
C THR A 136 -6.28 14.31 0.71
N ALA A 137 -6.28 13.61 -0.42
CA ALA A 137 -7.12 12.44 -0.61
C ALA A 137 -6.71 11.27 0.30
N ALA A 138 -5.40 11.05 0.49
CA ALA A 138 -4.90 10.03 1.41
C ALA A 138 -5.27 10.36 2.87
N LYS A 139 -5.20 11.63 3.27
CA LYS A 139 -5.61 12.09 4.61
C LYS A 139 -7.11 11.89 4.82
N SER A 140 -7.93 12.30 3.86
CA SER A 140 -9.40 12.08 3.93
C SER A 140 -9.75 10.59 4.03
N PHE A 141 -9.05 9.73 3.27
CA PHE A 141 -9.20 8.28 3.38
C PHE A 141 -8.76 7.75 4.76
N ALA A 142 -7.66 8.28 5.32
CA ALA A 142 -7.21 7.87 6.65
C ALA A 142 -8.22 8.24 7.75
N GLU A 143 -8.92 9.37 7.63
CA GLU A 143 -9.94 9.83 8.56
C GLU A 143 -11.20 8.96 8.48
N ASN A 144 -11.65 8.62 7.28
CA ASN A 144 -12.82 7.77 7.04
C ASN A 144 -12.53 6.75 5.92
N PRO A 145 -11.93 5.58 6.23
CA PRO A 145 -11.53 4.60 5.25
C PRO A 145 -12.73 3.81 4.73
N GLU A 146 -13.17 4.17 3.54
CA GLU A 146 -14.21 3.49 2.78
C GLU A 146 -13.67 3.07 1.42
N GLY A 147 -13.94 1.82 1.02
CA GLY A 147 -13.46 1.28 -0.25
C GLY A 147 -11.94 1.18 -0.32
N TRP A 148 -11.39 1.40 -1.49
CA TRP A 148 -9.96 1.23 -1.77
C TRP A 148 -9.31 2.52 -2.24
N LEU A 149 -8.08 2.76 -1.79
CA LEU A 149 -7.21 3.84 -2.26
C LEU A 149 -6.06 3.25 -3.08
N LEU A 150 -6.05 3.49 -4.38
CA LEU A 150 -5.00 3.03 -5.29
C LEU A 150 -4.09 4.21 -5.67
N LEU A 151 -2.82 4.15 -5.26
CA LEU A 151 -1.78 5.15 -5.54
C LEU A 151 -0.89 4.66 -6.68
N ILE A 152 -0.91 5.32 -7.82
CA ILE A 152 -0.13 4.98 -9.01
C ILE A 152 0.86 6.11 -9.31
N GLY A 153 2.08 5.74 -9.70
CA GLY A 153 3.09 6.72 -10.11
C GLY A 153 4.47 6.11 -10.26
N GLY A 154 5.41 6.83 -10.78
CA GLY A 154 6.81 6.44 -10.91
C GLY A 154 7.48 6.12 -9.58
N HIS A 155 8.69 5.59 -9.63
CA HIS A 155 9.49 5.36 -8.43
C HIS A 155 9.77 6.69 -7.69
N GLY A 156 9.89 6.64 -6.36
CA GLY A 156 10.25 7.79 -5.52
C GLY A 156 9.23 8.92 -5.41
N CYS A 157 8.08 8.86 -6.08
CA CYS A 157 7.08 9.95 -6.07
C CYS A 157 6.25 10.07 -4.78
N GLY A 158 6.53 9.27 -3.75
CA GLY A 158 5.89 9.38 -2.43
C GLY A 158 4.70 8.44 -2.17
N LYS A 159 4.41 7.47 -3.04
CA LYS A 159 3.31 6.50 -2.84
C LYS A 159 3.42 5.75 -1.52
N THR A 160 4.57 5.09 -1.30
CA THR A 160 4.87 4.35 -0.06
C THR A 160 4.76 5.25 1.16
N HIS A 161 5.24 6.50 1.07
CA HIS A 161 5.11 7.47 2.16
C HIS A 161 3.65 7.77 2.50
N LEU A 162 2.82 8.07 1.50
CA LEU A 162 1.39 8.33 1.73
C LEU A 162 0.65 7.09 2.23
N ALA A 163 0.96 5.91 1.69
CA ALA A 163 0.38 4.64 2.16
C ALA A 163 0.74 4.36 3.62
N ALA A 164 2.00 4.56 3.99
CA ALA A 164 2.45 4.42 5.38
C ALA A 164 1.84 5.51 6.29
N ALA A 165 1.69 6.75 5.81
CA ALA A 165 1.04 7.81 6.56
C ALA A 165 -0.42 7.47 6.90
N VAL A 166 -1.16 6.85 5.97
CA VAL A 166 -2.52 6.35 6.21
C VAL A 166 -2.50 5.29 7.32
N ALA A 167 -1.63 4.29 7.21
CA ALA A 167 -1.53 3.22 8.21
C ALA A 167 -1.13 3.76 9.59
N ASN A 168 -0.10 4.62 9.65
CA ASN A 168 0.34 5.26 10.91
C ASN A 168 -0.76 6.10 11.54
N TYR A 169 -1.53 6.85 10.75
CA TYR A 169 -2.67 7.62 11.25
C TYR A 169 -3.71 6.71 11.90
N ARG A 170 -4.06 5.59 11.26
CA ARG A 170 -5.06 4.65 11.79
C ARG A 170 -4.58 3.97 13.07
N VAL A 171 -3.33 3.51 13.11
CA VAL A 171 -2.75 2.89 14.32
C VAL A 171 -2.71 3.88 15.49
N ARG A 172 -2.30 5.13 15.26
CA ARG A 172 -2.32 6.20 16.29
C ARG A 172 -3.72 6.49 16.83
N ASN A 173 -4.75 6.31 16.00
CA ASN A 173 -6.15 6.48 16.39
C ASN A 173 -6.82 5.17 16.87
N GLY A 174 -6.03 4.14 17.25
CA GLY A 174 -6.50 2.91 17.86
C GLY A 174 -7.13 1.89 16.90
N SER A 175 -6.98 2.08 15.58
CA SER A 175 -7.48 1.12 14.59
C SER A 175 -6.36 0.25 14.06
N PRO A 176 -6.55 -1.09 13.98
CA PRO A 176 -5.51 -1.98 13.48
C PRO A 176 -5.27 -1.75 11.97
N ALA A 177 -4.00 -1.68 11.60
CA ALA A 177 -3.55 -1.61 10.21
C ALA A 177 -2.34 -2.51 10.00
N LEU A 178 -2.28 -3.16 8.84
CA LEU A 178 -1.17 -4.00 8.41
C LEU A 178 -0.56 -3.42 7.13
N PHE A 179 0.75 -3.26 7.11
CA PHE A 179 1.51 -2.78 5.97
C PHE A 179 2.41 -3.91 5.46
N ILE A 180 2.22 -4.32 4.21
CA ILE A 180 2.96 -5.40 3.56
C ILE A 180 3.55 -4.86 2.26
N THR A 181 4.84 -5.11 2.05
CA THR A 181 5.49 -4.91 0.75
C THR A 181 5.33 -6.20 -0.06
N SER A 182 4.81 -6.08 -1.28
CA SER A 182 4.59 -7.22 -2.20
C SER A 182 5.80 -7.50 -3.05
#